data_34a7fb91b1e1457e7cd55bd44a14235d
#
_entry.id   34a7fb91b1e1457e7cd55bd44a14235d
#
_cell.length_a   1.000
_cell.length_b   1.000
_cell.length_c   1.000
_cell.angle_alpha   90.00
_cell.angle_beta   90.00
_cell.angle_gamma   90.00
#
_symmetry.space_group_name_H-M   'P 1'
#
loop_
_entity.id
_entity.type
_entity.pdbx_description
1 polymer ?
#
loop_
_entity_poly.entity_id
_entity_poly.type
_entity_poly.pdbx_seq_one_letter_code
_entity_poly.pdbx_strand_id
1 'polypeptide(L)'
;MRPLLHGDVSAAARALLAAPPPERTRLCVRMIHEAELADIHRARTGRLHPVYGNGSLMAVARNRVLADEPGFDDLQYCQCFSLVLHHLAEFLITRSRS
;
A
#
# COMPACT_ATOMS: atom_id res chain seq x y z
N MET A 1 -5.03 7.50 -6.51
CA MET A 1 -4.68 6.06 -6.42
C MET A 1 -5.75 5.24 -7.12
N ARG A 2 -5.37 4.22 -7.83
CA ARG A 2 -6.33 3.34 -8.52
C ARG A 2 -7.28 2.68 -7.53
N PRO A 3 -8.44 2.17 -8.00
CA PRO A 3 -9.35 1.46 -7.10
C PRO A 3 -8.64 0.38 -6.28
N LEU A 4 -8.96 0.33 -5.00
CA LEU A 4 -8.33 -0.58 -4.05
C LEU A 4 -9.10 -1.89 -3.99
N LEU A 5 -8.38 -2.98 -4.21
CA LEU A 5 -8.92 -4.34 -4.16
C LEU A 5 -8.24 -5.11 -3.03
N HIS A 6 -8.80 -6.27 -2.71
CA HIS A 6 -8.25 -7.14 -1.67
C HIS A 6 -6.75 -7.44 -1.89
N GLY A 7 -6.36 -7.70 -3.13
CA GLY A 7 -4.96 -7.98 -3.48
C GLY A 7 -4.01 -6.83 -3.18
N ASP A 8 -4.47 -5.58 -3.29
CA ASP A 8 -3.67 -4.40 -2.93
C ASP A 8 -3.37 -4.38 -1.43
N VAL A 9 -4.39 -4.65 -0.62
CA VAL A 9 -4.25 -4.66 0.84
C VAL A 9 -3.36 -5.82 1.28
N SER A 10 -3.58 -7.00 0.72
CA SER A 10 -2.79 -8.17 1.08
C SER A 10 -1.31 -8.01 0.67
N ALA A 11 -1.03 -7.47 -0.51
CA ALA A 11 0.35 -7.22 -0.93
C ALA A 11 1.04 -6.19 0.00
N ALA A 12 0.35 -5.11 0.34
CA ALA A 12 0.88 -4.12 1.27
C ALA A 12 1.12 -4.72 2.66
N ALA A 13 0.19 -5.52 3.16
CA ALA A 13 0.34 -6.17 4.47
C ALA A 13 1.55 -7.12 4.48
N ARG A 14 1.79 -7.84 3.37
CA ARG A 14 2.96 -8.72 3.23
C ARG A 14 4.27 -7.93 3.23
N ALA A 15 4.28 -6.75 2.62
CA ALA A 15 5.45 -5.85 2.66
C ALA A 15 5.71 -5.37 4.10
N LEU A 16 4.66 -5.02 4.85
CA LEU A 16 4.78 -4.62 6.25
C LEU A 16 5.26 -5.79 7.12
N LEU A 17 4.76 -6.99 6.87
CA LEU A 17 5.14 -8.17 7.62
C LEU A 17 6.64 -8.48 7.47
N ALA A 18 7.21 -8.23 6.29
CA ALA A 18 8.63 -8.40 6.02
C ALA A 18 9.50 -7.29 6.64
N ALA A 19 8.89 -6.17 7.04
CA ALA A 19 9.62 -5.05 7.63
C ALA A 19 9.66 -5.18 9.17
N PRO A 20 10.69 -4.60 9.82
CA PRO A 20 10.73 -4.56 11.28
C PRO A 20 9.51 -3.81 11.84
N PRO A 21 8.89 -4.31 12.94
CA PRO A 21 7.69 -3.70 13.51
C PRO A 21 7.76 -2.17 13.70
N PRO A 22 8.87 -1.58 14.21
CA PRO A 22 8.92 -0.13 14.40
C PRO A 22 8.83 0.69 13.11
N GLU A 23 9.08 0.07 11.96
CA GLU A 23 9.08 0.77 10.66
C GLU A 23 7.77 0.62 9.89
N ARG A 24 6.86 -0.22 10.36
CA ARG A 24 5.66 -0.61 9.60
C ARG A 24 4.74 0.56 9.31
N THR A 25 4.48 1.43 10.29
CA THR A 25 3.61 2.59 10.10
C THR A 25 4.17 3.52 9.03
N ARG A 26 5.46 3.87 9.15
CA ARG A 26 6.13 4.74 8.19
C ARG A 26 6.11 4.14 6.78
N LEU A 27 6.40 2.85 6.68
CA LEU A 27 6.39 2.15 5.39
C LEU A 27 5.00 2.15 4.77
N CYS A 28 3.96 1.92 5.57
CA CYS A 28 2.58 1.93 5.09
C CYS A 28 2.20 3.29 4.50
N VAL A 29 2.47 4.36 5.23
CA VAL A 29 2.17 5.73 4.77
C VAL A 29 2.96 6.04 3.50
N ARG A 30 4.21 5.63 3.43
CA ARG A 30 5.06 5.84 2.24
C ARG A 30 4.50 5.11 1.02
N MET A 31 4.08 3.85 1.17
CA MET A 31 3.53 3.08 0.05
C MET A 31 2.26 3.74 -0.51
N ILE A 32 1.38 4.20 0.36
CA ILE A 32 0.15 4.89 -0.07
C ILE A 32 0.51 6.17 -0.83
N HIS A 33 1.47 6.94 -0.33
CA HIS A 33 1.91 8.17 -0.98
C HIS A 33 2.54 7.90 -2.37
N GLU A 34 3.37 6.88 -2.47
CA GLU A 34 4.00 6.49 -3.75
C GLU A 34 2.95 6.06 -4.77
N ALA A 35 1.96 5.28 -4.34
CA ALA A 35 0.87 4.86 -5.23
C ALA A 35 0.07 6.07 -5.73
N GLU A 36 -0.21 7.03 -4.87
CA GLU A 36 -0.91 8.26 -5.26
C GLU A 36 -0.10 9.08 -6.27
N LEU A 37 1.20 9.24 -6.03
CA LEU A 37 2.08 9.95 -6.97
C LEU A 37 2.10 9.27 -8.34
N ALA A 38 2.15 7.94 -8.36
CA ALA A 38 2.14 7.17 -9.61
C ALA A 38 0.82 7.35 -10.36
N ASP A 39 -0.29 7.37 -9.67
CA ASP A 39 -1.60 7.56 -10.29
C ASP A 39 -1.76 8.97 -10.86
N ILE A 40 -1.30 9.98 -10.15
CA ILE A 40 -1.27 11.37 -10.64
C ILE A 40 -0.42 11.46 -11.90
N HIS A 41 0.76 10.85 -11.90
CA HIS A 41 1.65 10.82 -13.06
C HIS A 41 0.97 10.18 -14.27
N ARG A 42 0.30 9.04 -14.07
CA ARG A 42 -0.41 8.34 -15.13
C ARG A 42 -1.58 9.16 -15.67
N ALA A 43 -2.31 9.86 -14.81
CA ALA A 43 -3.41 10.72 -15.23
C ALA A 43 -2.93 11.90 -16.08
N ARG A 44 -1.75 12.43 -15.78
CA ARG A 44 -1.18 13.58 -16.51
C ARG A 44 -0.49 13.20 -17.81
N THR A 45 0.19 12.06 -17.85
CA THR A 45 1.06 11.70 -18.97
C THR A 45 0.53 10.54 -19.81
N GLY A 46 -0.44 9.77 -19.30
CA GLY A 46 -0.90 8.54 -19.92
C GLY A 46 0.10 7.39 -19.81
N ARG A 47 1.18 7.56 -19.03
CA ARG A 47 2.27 6.59 -18.92
C ARG A 47 2.42 6.12 -17.48
N LEU A 48 2.98 4.92 -17.31
CA LEU A 48 3.33 4.41 -15.99
C LEU A 48 4.43 5.28 -15.37
N HIS A 49 4.38 5.42 -14.04
CA HIS A 49 5.48 6.08 -13.33
C HIS A 49 6.73 5.20 -13.43
N PRO A 50 7.91 5.77 -13.75
CA PRO A 50 9.12 4.96 -13.98
C PRO A 50 9.60 4.19 -12.75
N VAL A 51 9.23 4.64 -11.54
CA VAL A 51 9.64 4.00 -10.28
C VAL A 51 8.48 3.31 -9.59
N TYR A 52 7.32 4.00 -9.51
CA TYR A 52 6.20 3.55 -8.66
C TYR A 52 5.10 2.81 -9.43
N GLY A 53 5.23 2.68 -10.74
CA GLY A 53 4.36 1.83 -11.53
C GLY A 53 3.02 2.45 -11.93
N ASN A 54 1.95 1.66 -11.85
CA ASN A 54 0.67 1.99 -12.48
C ASN A 54 -0.32 2.76 -11.60
N GLY A 55 0.07 3.15 -10.38
CA GLY A 55 -0.81 3.84 -9.44
C GLY A 55 -1.57 2.93 -8.50
N SER A 56 -1.32 1.62 -8.54
CA SER A 56 -1.90 0.69 -7.57
C SER A 56 -1.01 0.52 -6.35
N LEU A 57 -1.62 0.26 -5.20
CA LEU A 57 -0.87 -0.05 -3.98
C LEU A 57 -0.08 -1.35 -4.14
N MET A 58 -0.65 -2.34 -4.84
CA MET A 58 0.04 -3.59 -5.13
C MET A 58 1.36 -3.37 -5.87
N ALA A 59 1.39 -2.47 -6.84
CA ALA A 59 2.60 -2.21 -7.63
C ALA A 59 3.74 -1.68 -6.76
N VAL A 60 3.47 -0.74 -5.84
CA VAL A 60 4.50 -0.21 -4.94
C VAL A 60 4.91 -1.24 -3.88
N ALA A 61 3.98 -2.05 -3.40
CA ALA A 61 4.31 -3.13 -2.47
C ALA A 61 5.25 -4.15 -3.10
N ARG A 62 5.02 -4.50 -4.36
CA ARG A 62 5.84 -5.48 -5.09
C ARG A 62 7.26 -4.99 -5.40
N ASN A 63 7.54 -3.71 -5.27
CA ASN A 63 8.90 -3.19 -5.36
C ASN A 63 9.73 -3.48 -4.11
N ARG A 64 9.12 -4.08 -3.11
CA ARG A 64 9.75 -4.39 -1.82
C ARG A 64 9.75 -5.89 -1.57
N VAL A 65 10.50 -6.32 -0.57
CA VAL A 65 10.46 -7.71 -0.12
C VAL A 65 9.08 -7.97 0.47
N LEU A 66 8.43 -9.05 0.02
CA LEU A 66 7.14 -9.49 0.54
C LEU A 66 7.33 -10.76 1.33
N ALA A 67 6.77 -10.82 2.53
CA ALA A 67 6.68 -12.07 3.28
C ALA A 67 5.71 -13.02 2.58
N ASP A 68 5.85 -14.32 2.80
CA ASP A 68 4.87 -15.29 2.35
C ASP A 68 3.52 -14.98 3.01
N GLU A 69 2.43 -15.18 2.29
CA GLU A 69 1.11 -14.86 2.79
C GLU A 69 0.64 -15.90 3.80
N PRO A 70 0.53 -15.54 5.09
CA PRO A 70 -0.04 -16.47 6.08
C PRO A 70 -1.55 -16.39 6.08
N GLY A 71 -2.19 -17.27 6.85
CA GLY A 71 -3.62 -17.13 7.12
C GLY A 71 -3.89 -16.01 8.13
N PHE A 72 -5.17 -15.66 8.30
CA PHE A 72 -5.56 -14.64 9.28
C PHE A 72 -5.54 -15.15 10.72
N ASP A 73 -5.13 -16.37 10.94
CA ASP A 73 -4.78 -16.89 12.25
C ASP A 73 -3.37 -16.47 12.71
N ASP A 74 -2.57 -15.87 11.82
CA ASP A 74 -1.30 -15.25 12.17
C ASP A 74 -1.54 -13.84 12.70
N LEU A 75 -1.20 -13.63 13.98
CA LEU A 75 -1.46 -12.35 14.65
C LEU A 75 -0.76 -11.18 13.98
N GLN A 76 0.50 -11.34 13.61
CA GLN A 76 1.26 -10.24 13.00
C GLN A 76 0.70 -9.87 11.63
N TYR A 77 0.26 -10.85 10.85
CA TYR A 77 -0.38 -10.56 9.56
C TYR A 77 -1.71 -9.83 9.74
N CYS A 78 -2.53 -10.25 10.71
CA CYS A 78 -3.76 -9.53 11.05
C CYS A 78 -3.48 -8.08 11.41
N GLN A 79 -2.45 -7.84 12.23
CA GLN A 79 -2.07 -6.49 12.63
C GLN A 79 -1.58 -5.66 11.45
N CYS A 80 -0.77 -6.24 10.56
CA CYS A 80 -0.31 -5.55 9.35
C CYS A 80 -1.46 -5.24 8.41
N PHE A 81 -2.37 -6.18 8.23
CA PHE A 81 -3.56 -5.99 7.39
C PHE A 81 -4.44 -4.87 7.94
N SER A 82 -4.67 -4.87 9.25
CA SER A 82 -5.43 -3.83 9.95
C SER A 82 -4.76 -2.46 9.81
N LEU A 83 -3.43 -2.41 9.91
CA LEU A 83 -2.68 -1.17 9.77
C LEU A 83 -2.85 -0.58 8.37
N VAL A 84 -2.80 -1.41 7.33
CA VAL A 84 -3.03 -0.96 5.95
C VAL A 84 -4.44 -0.39 5.82
N LEU A 85 -5.46 -1.09 6.32
CA LEU A 85 -6.85 -0.62 6.25
C LEU A 85 -7.02 0.70 7.00
N HIS A 86 -6.40 0.85 8.18
CA HIS A 86 -6.47 2.07 8.95
C HIS A 86 -5.91 3.28 8.16
N HIS A 87 -4.73 3.14 7.60
CA HIS A 87 -4.10 4.24 6.86
C HIS A 87 -4.79 4.52 5.52
N LEU A 88 -5.36 3.51 4.88
CA LEU A 88 -6.20 3.72 3.70
C LEU A 88 -7.45 4.51 4.05
N ALA A 89 -8.10 4.20 5.17
CA ALA A 89 -9.27 4.95 5.63
C ALA A 89 -8.90 6.41 5.89
N GLU A 90 -7.77 6.67 6.56
CA GLU A 90 -7.28 8.03 6.79
C GLU A 90 -7.03 8.76 5.48
N PHE A 91 -6.38 8.10 4.53
CA PHE A 91 -6.12 8.68 3.20
C PHE A 91 -7.41 9.05 2.47
N LEU A 92 -8.40 8.16 2.47
CA LEU A 92 -9.69 8.38 1.81
C LEU A 92 -10.48 9.52 2.46
N ILE A 93 -10.44 9.61 3.80
CA ILE A 93 -11.08 10.71 4.54
C ILE A 93 -10.43 12.04 4.16
N THR A 94 -9.11 12.12 4.20
CA THR A 94 -8.37 13.34 3.85
C THR A 94 -8.65 13.75 2.41
N ARG A 95 -8.65 12.79 1.49
CA ARG A 95 -8.93 13.05 0.07
C ARG A 95 -10.34 13.58 -0.15
N SER A 96 -11.33 13.08 0.59
CA SER A 96 -12.73 13.50 0.42
C SER A 96 -13.00 14.92 0.96
N ARG A 97 -12.09 15.45 1.79
CA ARG A 97 -12.19 16.79 2.37
C ARG A 97 -11.53 17.88 1.52
N SER A 98 -10.79 17.51 0.51
CA SER A 98 -10.03 18.45 -0.33
C SER A 98 -10.73 18.86 -1.62
#